data_ec5bf2b6c1ab6aa6fa4777738199ab43
#
_entry.id   ec5bf2b6c1ab6aa6fa4777738199ab43
#
_cell.length_a   1.000
_cell.length_b   1.000
_cell.length_c   1.000
_cell.angle_alpha   90.00
_cell.angle_beta   90.00
_cell.angle_gamma   90.00
#
_symmetry.space_group_name_H-M   'P 1'
#
loop_
_entity.id
_entity.type
_entity.pdbx_description
1 polymer ?
#
loop_
_entity_poly.entity_id
_entity_poly.type
_entity_poly.pdbx_seq_one_letter_code
_entity_poly.pdbx_strand_id
1 'polypeptide(L)'
;MDERIRNLMRERGHEHLLMRVDEPDLADKIAAALATLDAEADEIRDAMPRSVARNLQLMARMGVYFEELVARHFPEFPVRQGILSWEDYLPPLGPGLCRLVEERSDAVAAQG
;
A
#
# COMPACT_ATOMS: atom_id res chain seq x y z
N MET A 1 19.38 7.69 9.49
CA MET A 1 18.35 7.50 8.44
C MET A 1 17.01 7.27 9.11
N ASP A 2 15.97 7.85 8.57
CA ASP A 2 14.62 7.71 9.12
C ASP A 2 14.08 6.30 8.88
N GLU A 3 13.65 5.64 9.95
CA GLU A 3 13.08 4.29 9.89
C GLU A 3 11.80 4.22 9.02
N ARG A 4 11.05 5.31 8.97
CA ARG A 4 9.83 5.37 8.15
C ARG A 4 10.15 5.23 6.67
N ILE A 5 11.21 5.89 6.21
CA ILE A 5 11.67 5.79 4.81
C ILE A 5 12.15 4.38 4.52
N ARG A 6 12.95 3.80 5.42
CA ARG A 6 13.46 2.43 5.25
C ARG A 6 12.31 1.43 5.20
N ASN A 7 11.34 1.54 6.09
CA ASN A 7 10.20 0.63 6.13
C ASN A 7 9.35 0.74 4.87
N LEU A 8 9.13 1.96 4.37
CA LEU A 8 8.40 2.17 3.13
C LEU A 8 9.13 1.52 1.93
N MET A 9 10.44 1.74 1.84
CA MET A 9 11.24 1.17 0.76
C MET A 9 11.27 -0.36 0.83
N ARG A 10 11.37 -0.92 2.04
CA ARG A 10 11.31 -2.38 2.26
C ARG A 10 9.96 -2.94 1.84
N GLU A 11 8.88 -2.29 2.25
CA GLU A 11 7.52 -2.71 1.91
C GLU A 11 7.28 -2.72 0.41
N ARG A 12 7.88 -1.78 -0.32
CA ARG A 12 7.78 -1.69 -1.77
C ARG A 12 8.78 -2.56 -2.52
N GLY A 13 9.69 -3.24 -1.80
CA GLY A 13 10.70 -4.07 -2.40
C GLY A 13 11.88 -3.30 -3.00
N HIS A 14 12.09 -2.06 -2.56
CA HIS A 14 13.11 -1.17 -3.10
C HIS A 14 14.20 -0.79 -2.09
N GLU A 15 14.34 -1.55 -0.99
CA GLU A 15 15.32 -1.25 0.06
C GLU A 15 16.75 -1.19 -0.50
N HIS A 16 17.05 -1.98 -1.51
CA HIS A 16 18.36 -1.99 -2.17
C HIS A 16 18.71 -0.69 -2.88
N LEU A 17 17.74 0.17 -3.15
CA LEU A 17 17.96 1.49 -3.76
C LEU A 17 18.19 2.59 -2.71
N LEU A 18 18.04 2.25 -1.43
CA LEU A 18 18.19 3.20 -0.34
C LEU A 18 19.67 3.39 -0.03
N MET A 19 20.09 4.65 0.12
CA MET A 19 21.47 4.98 0.45
C MET A 19 21.54 6.19 1.36
N ARG A 20 22.65 6.33 2.07
CA ARG A 20 22.86 7.45 2.98
C ARG A 20 23.74 8.50 2.30
N VAL A 21 23.46 9.76 2.61
CA VAL A 21 24.20 10.90 2.03
C VAL A 21 25.67 10.92 2.47
N ASP A 22 25.96 10.34 3.63
CA ASP A 22 27.31 10.34 4.22
C ASP A 22 28.16 9.13 3.84
N GLU A 23 27.69 8.27 2.93
CA GLU A 23 28.48 7.12 2.50
C GLU A 23 29.68 7.54 1.65
N PRO A 24 30.88 6.94 1.89
CA PRO A 24 32.10 7.37 1.21
C PRO A 24 32.12 7.12 -0.30
N ASP A 25 31.36 6.12 -0.77
CA ASP A 25 31.28 5.74 -2.18
C ASP A 25 29.91 6.11 -2.79
N LEU A 26 29.32 7.20 -2.32
CA LEU A 26 27.96 7.60 -2.70
C LEU A 26 27.80 7.78 -4.22
N ALA A 27 28.77 8.37 -4.89
CA ALA A 27 28.71 8.58 -6.34
C ALA A 27 28.61 7.27 -7.10
N ASP A 28 29.41 6.27 -6.71
CA ASP A 28 29.37 4.94 -7.33
C ASP A 28 28.04 4.23 -7.03
N LYS A 29 27.53 4.38 -5.81
CA LYS A 29 26.23 3.81 -5.43
C LYS A 29 25.09 4.45 -6.18
N ILE A 30 25.12 5.77 -6.38
CA ILE A 30 24.11 6.47 -7.18
C ILE A 30 24.12 5.94 -8.62
N ALA A 31 25.29 5.80 -9.23
CA ALA A 31 25.42 5.28 -10.59
C ALA A 31 24.87 3.84 -10.68
N ALA A 32 25.20 3.00 -9.72
CA ALA A 32 24.70 1.63 -9.65
C ALA A 32 23.19 1.58 -9.47
N ALA A 33 22.64 2.44 -8.61
CA ALA A 33 21.21 2.52 -8.37
C ALA A 33 20.45 2.98 -9.63
N LEU A 34 21.00 3.94 -10.38
CA LEU A 34 20.40 4.38 -11.64
C LEU A 34 20.39 3.27 -12.68
N ALA A 35 21.47 2.49 -12.76
CA ALA A 35 21.52 1.33 -13.65
C ALA A 35 20.50 0.27 -13.26
N THR A 36 20.31 0.01 -11.96
CA THR A 36 19.33 -0.92 -11.44
C THR A 36 17.91 -0.44 -11.75
N LEU A 37 17.62 0.84 -11.54
CA LEU A 37 16.33 1.42 -11.87
C LEU A 37 15.99 1.28 -13.35
N ASP A 38 16.98 1.51 -14.23
CA ASP A 38 16.80 1.37 -15.66
C ASP A 38 16.49 -0.09 -16.04
N ALA A 39 17.22 -1.03 -15.45
CA ALA A 39 17.03 -2.45 -15.71
C ALA A 39 15.70 -2.98 -15.17
N GLU A 40 15.24 -2.47 -14.02
CA GLU A 40 14.03 -2.92 -13.32
C GLU A 40 12.81 -2.03 -13.59
N ALA A 41 12.91 -1.03 -14.45
CA ALA A 41 11.88 -0.02 -14.63
C ALA A 41 10.51 -0.62 -14.96
N ASP A 42 10.46 -1.62 -15.83
CA ASP A 42 9.21 -2.25 -16.23
C ASP A 42 8.59 -3.04 -15.08
N GLU A 43 9.39 -3.77 -14.32
CA GLU A 43 8.94 -4.51 -13.14
C GLU A 43 8.41 -3.56 -12.06
N ILE A 44 9.10 -2.46 -11.80
CA ILE A 44 8.69 -1.45 -10.83
C ILE A 44 7.37 -0.82 -11.27
N ARG A 45 7.25 -0.47 -12.55
CA ARG A 45 6.04 0.13 -13.10
C ARG A 45 4.85 -0.80 -12.98
N ASP A 46 5.05 -2.10 -13.20
CA ASP A 46 3.98 -3.10 -13.09
C ASP A 46 3.61 -3.41 -11.64
N ALA A 47 4.60 -3.42 -10.74
CA ALA A 47 4.39 -3.76 -9.33
C ALA A 47 3.75 -2.62 -8.53
N MET A 48 4.02 -1.36 -8.88
CA MET A 48 3.59 -0.22 -8.08
C MET A 48 2.07 -0.09 -7.96
N PRO A 49 1.28 -0.18 -9.05
CA PRO A 49 -0.17 -0.11 -8.92
C PRO A 49 -0.76 -1.21 -8.04
N ARG A 50 -0.19 -2.41 -8.09
CA ARG A 50 -0.62 -3.54 -7.26
C ARG A 50 -0.34 -3.29 -5.79
N SER A 51 0.80 -2.69 -5.49
CA SER A 51 1.18 -2.32 -4.12
C SER A 51 0.26 -1.25 -3.56
N VAL A 52 -0.07 -0.25 -4.36
CA VAL A 52 -1.03 0.82 -3.99
C VAL A 52 -2.42 0.23 -3.77
N ALA A 53 -2.89 -0.65 -4.66
CA ALA A 53 -4.19 -1.31 -4.53
C ALA A 53 -4.29 -2.11 -3.23
N ARG A 54 -3.23 -2.83 -2.88
CA ARG A 54 -3.16 -3.58 -1.62
C ARG A 54 -3.31 -2.66 -0.40
N ASN A 55 -2.60 -1.54 -0.40
CA ASN A 55 -2.66 -0.59 0.71
C ASN A 55 -4.04 0.05 0.85
N LEU A 56 -4.65 0.42 -0.27
CA LEU A 56 -6.01 0.97 -0.28
C LEU A 56 -7.01 -0.02 0.32
N GLN A 57 -6.92 -1.29 -0.07
CA GLN A 57 -7.80 -2.33 0.45
C GLN A 57 -7.61 -2.52 1.95
N LEU A 58 -6.36 -2.56 2.42
CA LEU A 58 -6.08 -2.71 3.85
C LEU A 58 -6.61 -1.52 4.66
N MET A 59 -6.45 -0.31 4.15
CA MET A 59 -6.96 0.89 4.81
C MET A 59 -8.49 0.87 4.89
N ALA A 60 -9.16 0.47 3.82
CA ALA A 60 -10.61 0.38 3.78
C ALA A 60 -11.13 -0.66 4.77
N ARG A 61 -10.49 -1.82 4.88
CA ARG A 61 -10.85 -2.85 5.86
C ARG A 61 -10.64 -2.39 7.29
N MET A 62 -9.61 -1.57 7.54
CA MET A 62 -9.39 -0.98 8.85
C MET A 62 -10.55 -0.04 9.24
N GLY A 63 -11.13 0.67 8.28
CA GLY A 63 -12.30 1.52 8.50
C GLY A 63 -13.50 0.72 9.00
N VAL A 64 -13.79 -0.40 8.35
CA VAL A 64 -14.87 -1.31 8.76
C VAL A 64 -14.62 -1.85 10.17
N TYR A 65 -13.41 -2.30 10.42
CA TYR A 65 -13.03 -2.84 11.73
C TYR A 65 -13.19 -1.80 12.84
N PHE A 66 -12.77 -0.57 12.56
CA PHE A 66 -12.90 0.53 13.51
C PHE A 66 -14.38 0.82 13.85
N GLU A 67 -15.24 0.87 12.84
CA GLU A 67 -16.68 1.06 13.09
C GLU A 67 -17.28 -0.08 13.90
N GLU A 68 -16.89 -1.31 13.65
CA GLU A 68 -17.33 -2.47 14.45
C GLU A 68 -16.91 -2.32 15.91
N LEU A 69 -15.67 -1.88 16.16
CA LEU A 69 -15.18 -1.65 17.51
C LEU A 69 -15.98 -0.55 18.23
N VAL A 70 -16.25 0.55 17.55
CA VAL A 70 -17.02 1.66 18.11
C VAL A 70 -18.44 1.19 18.43
N ALA A 71 -19.10 0.47 17.54
CA ALA A 71 -20.44 -0.05 17.76
C ALA A 71 -20.51 -1.00 18.95
N ARG A 72 -19.46 -1.80 19.15
CA ARG A 72 -19.39 -2.78 20.25
C ARG A 72 -19.17 -2.13 21.61
N HIS A 73 -18.27 -1.14 21.68
CA HIS A 73 -17.87 -0.54 22.95
C HIS A 73 -18.60 0.74 23.31
N PHE A 74 -19.21 1.39 22.32
CA PHE A 74 -19.93 2.67 22.50
C PHE A 74 -21.26 2.62 21.76
N PRO A 75 -22.23 1.79 22.22
CA PRO A 75 -23.50 1.60 21.52
C PRO A 75 -24.34 2.85 21.38
N GLU A 76 -24.13 3.88 22.24
CA GLU A 76 -24.82 5.16 22.15
C GLU A 76 -24.26 6.09 21.10
N PHE A 77 -23.08 5.79 20.54
CA PHE A 77 -22.47 6.61 19.50
C PHE A 77 -23.23 6.43 18.17
N PRO A 78 -23.57 7.52 17.47
CA PRO A 78 -24.25 7.39 16.18
C PRO A 78 -23.27 6.83 15.13
N VAL A 79 -23.46 5.56 14.80
CA VAL A 79 -22.75 4.92 13.70
C VAL A 79 -23.68 4.85 12.51
N ARG A 80 -23.10 4.72 11.30
CA ARG A 80 -23.89 4.53 10.08
C ARG A 80 -24.74 3.28 10.21
N GLN A 81 -25.99 3.39 9.81
CA GLN A 81 -26.91 2.26 9.87
C GLN A 81 -26.60 1.28 8.73
N GLY A 82 -26.54 0.00 9.07
CA GLY A 82 -26.27 -1.07 8.15
C GLY A 82 -24.83 -1.54 8.17
N ILE A 83 -24.59 -2.75 7.66
CA ILE A 83 -23.26 -3.30 7.52
C ILE A 83 -22.67 -2.66 6.28
N LEU A 84 -21.67 -1.79 6.50
CA LEU A 84 -20.93 -1.19 5.39
C LEU A 84 -19.90 -2.19 4.88
N SER A 85 -19.77 -2.28 3.58
CA SER A 85 -18.69 -3.06 2.99
C SER A 85 -17.40 -2.21 3.01
N TRP A 86 -16.26 -2.88 2.94
CA TRP A 86 -14.98 -2.17 2.94
C TRP A 86 -14.82 -1.25 1.73
N GLU A 87 -15.52 -1.55 0.63
CA GLU A 87 -15.49 -0.73 -0.58
C GLU A 87 -16.03 0.69 -0.35
N ASP A 88 -16.94 0.85 0.62
CA ASP A 88 -17.49 2.17 0.96
C ASP A 88 -16.46 3.13 1.55
N TYR A 89 -15.35 2.60 2.03
CA TYR A 89 -14.25 3.39 2.59
C TYR A 89 -13.16 3.74 1.58
N LEU A 90 -13.30 3.27 0.34
CA LEU A 90 -12.33 3.61 -0.70
C LEU A 90 -12.56 5.03 -1.19
N PRO A 91 -11.48 5.79 -1.45
CA PRO A 91 -11.61 7.07 -2.14
C PRO A 91 -12.01 6.85 -3.60
N PRO A 92 -12.46 7.88 -4.31
CA PRO A 92 -12.70 7.76 -5.75
C PRO A 92 -11.43 7.31 -6.47
N LEU A 93 -11.53 6.20 -7.20
CA LEU A 93 -10.38 5.60 -7.89
C LEU A 93 -10.56 5.68 -9.40
N GLY A 94 -9.45 5.81 -10.12
CA GLY A 94 -9.46 5.66 -11.57
C GLY A 94 -9.77 4.20 -11.98
N PRO A 95 -10.20 3.98 -13.24
CA PRO A 95 -10.66 2.64 -13.68
C PRO A 95 -9.61 1.54 -13.53
N GLY A 96 -8.36 1.85 -13.83
CA GLY A 96 -7.27 0.87 -13.73
C GLY A 96 -7.00 0.41 -12.31
N LEU A 97 -6.96 1.35 -11.37
CA LEU A 97 -6.71 1.05 -9.96
C LEU A 97 -7.92 0.36 -9.33
N CYS A 98 -9.11 0.77 -9.69
CA CYS A 98 -10.36 0.14 -9.24
C CYS A 98 -10.36 -1.35 -9.62
N ARG A 99 -9.98 -1.67 -10.87
CA ARG A 99 -9.90 -3.06 -11.34
C ARG A 99 -8.91 -3.88 -10.51
N LEU A 100 -7.74 -3.31 -10.21
CA LEU A 100 -6.72 -4.01 -9.43
C LEU A 100 -7.18 -4.29 -8.00
N VAL A 101 -7.89 -3.36 -7.39
CA VAL A 101 -8.46 -3.54 -6.04
C VAL A 101 -9.49 -4.66 -6.06
N GLU A 102 -10.37 -4.71 -7.05
CA GLU A 102 -11.39 -5.74 -7.20
C GLU A 102 -10.76 -7.13 -7.42
N GLU A 103 -9.79 -7.25 -8.32
CA GLU A 103 -9.08 -8.50 -8.57
C GLU A 103 -8.44 -9.05 -7.30
N ARG A 104 -7.83 -8.17 -6.50
CA ARG A 104 -7.19 -8.58 -5.25
C ARG A 104 -8.21 -9.01 -4.21
N SER A 105 -9.37 -8.38 -4.18
CA SER A 105 -10.47 -8.79 -3.29
C SER A 105 -10.92 -10.22 -3.61
N ASP A 106 -11.08 -10.54 -4.88
CA ASP A 106 -11.46 -11.87 -5.32
C ASP A 106 -10.40 -12.91 -4.94
N ALA A 107 -9.13 -12.57 -5.09
CA ALA A 107 -8.04 -13.45 -4.72
C ALA A 107 -8.01 -13.74 -3.21
N VAL A 108 -8.26 -12.72 -2.38
CA VAL A 108 -8.34 -12.88 -0.92
C VAL A 108 -9.55 -13.74 -0.54
N ALA A 109 -10.69 -13.52 -1.18
CA ALA A 109 -11.90 -14.32 -0.93
C ALA A 109 -11.70 -15.79 -1.31
N ALA A 110 -10.96 -16.05 -2.40
CA ALA A 110 -10.67 -17.42 -2.85
C ALA A 110 -9.73 -18.16 -1.89
N GLN A 111 -8.90 -17.44 -1.14
CA GLN A 111 -7.98 -18.02 -0.16
C GLN A 111 -8.61 -18.20 1.22
N GLY A 112 -9.68 -17.52 1.47
CA GLY A 112 -10.39 -17.53 2.74
C GLY A 112 -11.47 -18.55 2.78
#